data_d18851168c9158cb97b389b283657f71
#
_entry.id   d18851168c9158cb97b389b283657f71
#
_cell.length_a   1.000
_cell.length_b   1.000
_cell.length_c   1.000
_cell.angle_alpha   90.00
_cell.angle_beta   90.00
_cell.angle_gamma   90.00
#
_symmetry.space_group_name_H-M   'P 1'
#
loop_
_entity.id
_entity.type
_entity.pdbx_description
1 polymer ?
#
loop_
_entity_poly.entity_id
_entity_poly.type
_entity_poly.pdbx_seq_one_letter_code
_entity_poly.pdbx_strand_id
1 'polypeptide(L)'
;KLSKYHNKYNIGISWKSFNNRYASDKSLELDDFKDVFKLPNCNVFNLQYGDVLDEINNFNGKKNKLLKIEDLDLYNDFEGVAAFLKSLDMFVTISNSTAHLAGSLGVKTILIKPDNYALFHYWNQKNNKTPWYNCVELIDRKTILKGSTNLENYLKSMI
;
A
#
# COMPACT_ATOMS: atom_id res chain seq x y z
N LYS A 1 -17.79 5.77 -7.09
CA LYS A 1 -17.20 6.91 -6.32
C LYS A 1 -15.90 7.48 -6.93
N LEU A 2 -15.18 6.72 -7.78
CA LEU A 2 -13.94 7.20 -8.44
C LEU A 2 -14.17 7.90 -9.79
N SER A 3 -15.41 8.11 -10.23
CA SER A 3 -15.70 8.75 -11.53
C SER A 3 -15.01 10.10 -11.76
N LYS A 4 -14.76 10.85 -10.70
CA LYS A 4 -14.05 12.15 -10.77
C LYS A 4 -12.51 12.02 -10.92
N TYR A 5 -11.97 10.80 -10.89
CA TYR A 5 -10.52 10.53 -10.92
C TYR A 5 -10.06 9.74 -12.16
N HIS A 6 -10.93 9.57 -13.17
CA HIS A 6 -10.68 8.74 -14.36
C HIS A 6 -9.47 9.12 -15.21
N ASN A 7 -9.01 10.35 -15.12
CA ASN A 7 -7.91 10.84 -15.97
C ASN A 7 -6.53 10.65 -15.35
N LYS A 8 -6.44 9.92 -14.22
CA LYS A 8 -5.18 9.70 -13.51
C LYS A 8 -5.07 8.24 -13.06
N TYR A 9 -3.84 7.80 -12.88
CA TYR A 9 -3.53 6.49 -12.32
C TYR A 9 -3.83 6.48 -10.81
N ASN A 10 -4.68 5.59 -10.35
CA ASN A 10 -5.18 5.56 -8.99
C ASN A 10 -4.43 4.52 -8.16
N ILE A 11 -3.66 4.98 -7.19
CA ILE A 11 -2.83 4.14 -6.32
C ILE A 11 -3.41 4.17 -4.90
N GLY A 12 -3.70 3.01 -4.33
CA GLY A 12 -4.00 2.89 -2.91
C GLY A 12 -2.73 2.64 -2.10
N ILE A 13 -2.67 3.14 -0.87
CA ILE A 13 -1.58 2.82 0.06
C ILE A 13 -2.08 2.41 1.44
N SER A 14 -1.35 1.49 2.08
CA SER A 14 -1.45 1.25 3.53
C SER A 14 -0.09 0.86 4.08
N TRP A 15 0.23 1.33 5.30
CA TRP A 15 1.60 1.31 5.82
C TRP A 15 1.74 0.76 7.24
N LYS A 16 0.65 0.56 7.97
CA LYS A 16 0.69 0.02 9.35
C LYS A 16 -0.04 -1.30 9.49
N SER A 17 0.47 -2.12 10.40
CA SER A 17 -0.16 -3.32 10.90
C SER A 17 -0.50 -3.14 12.38
N PHE A 18 -1.72 -3.47 12.77
CA PHE A 18 -2.17 -3.39 14.16
C PHE A 18 -2.13 -4.74 14.89
N ASN A 19 -1.43 -5.71 14.35
CA ASN A 19 -1.18 -6.97 15.03
C ASN A 19 -0.17 -6.77 16.16
N ASN A 20 -0.63 -6.87 17.41
CA ASN A 20 0.15 -6.56 18.61
C ASN A 20 1.51 -7.27 18.70
N ARG A 21 1.66 -8.42 18.08
CA ARG A 21 2.89 -9.22 18.15
C ARG A 21 3.95 -8.79 17.14
N TYR A 22 3.54 -8.28 15.97
CA TYR A 22 4.45 -8.04 14.83
C TYR A 22 4.26 -6.66 14.19
N ALA A 23 3.52 -5.77 14.85
CA ALA A 23 3.21 -4.45 14.29
C ALA A 23 4.48 -3.65 13.98
N SER A 24 5.43 -3.59 14.92
CA SER A 24 6.71 -2.87 14.77
C SER A 24 7.56 -3.40 13.60
N ASP A 25 7.58 -4.72 13.43
CA ASP A 25 8.41 -5.35 12.39
C ASP A 25 7.82 -5.18 10.98
N LYS A 26 6.50 -5.03 10.90
CA LYS A 26 5.76 -4.89 9.64
C LYS A 26 5.52 -3.45 9.23
N SER A 27 5.23 -2.58 10.21
CA SER A 27 4.83 -1.20 9.93
C SER A 27 5.97 -0.36 9.38
N LEU A 28 5.58 0.57 8.54
CA LEU A 28 6.36 1.68 8.04
C LEU A 28 5.70 2.98 8.49
N GLU A 29 6.38 4.11 8.31
CA GLU A 29 5.79 5.43 8.47
C GLU A 29 5.22 5.90 7.12
N LEU A 30 4.21 6.75 7.16
CA LEU A 30 3.62 7.30 5.92
C LEU A 30 4.67 8.09 5.11
N ASP A 31 5.65 8.68 5.77
CA ASP A 31 6.76 9.41 5.13
C ASP A 31 7.67 8.49 4.28
N ASP A 32 7.72 7.19 4.57
CA ASP A 32 8.44 6.20 3.75
C ASP A 32 7.80 6.01 2.36
N PHE A 33 6.51 6.36 2.23
CA PHE A 33 5.75 6.30 0.98
C PHE A 33 5.79 7.60 0.17
N LYS A 34 6.55 8.62 0.60
CA LYS A 34 6.64 9.93 -0.08
C LYS A 34 6.96 9.85 -1.57
N ASP A 35 7.70 8.82 -1.99
CA ASP A 35 8.06 8.63 -3.38
C ASP A 35 6.86 8.25 -4.27
N VAL A 36 5.82 7.64 -3.71
CA VAL A 36 4.55 7.36 -4.42
C VAL A 36 3.89 8.66 -4.87
N PHE A 37 4.01 9.72 -4.06
CA PHE A 37 3.40 11.03 -4.35
C PHE A 37 4.17 11.85 -5.39
N LYS A 38 5.37 11.42 -5.77
CA LYS A 38 6.16 12.04 -6.85
C LYS A 38 5.81 11.50 -8.24
N LEU A 39 5.02 10.44 -8.31
CA LEU A 39 4.62 9.84 -9.57
C LEU A 39 3.75 10.82 -10.36
N PRO A 40 4.07 11.04 -11.65
CA PRO A 40 3.31 11.97 -12.46
C PRO A 40 1.91 11.41 -12.75
N ASN A 41 0.95 12.28 -12.81
CA ASN A 41 -0.43 11.95 -13.19
C ASN A 41 -1.09 10.85 -12.34
N CYS A 42 -0.77 10.79 -11.04
CA CYS A 42 -1.33 9.83 -10.09
C CYS A 42 -2.21 10.50 -9.04
N ASN A 43 -3.20 9.75 -8.58
CA ASN A 43 -3.93 10.00 -7.34
C ASN A 43 -3.49 8.97 -6.31
N VAL A 44 -3.25 9.38 -5.08
CA VAL A 44 -2.87 8.47 -3.99
C VAL A 44 -3.97 8.44 -2.94
N PHE A 45 -4.50 7.26 -2.66
CA PHE A 45 -5.64 7.05 -1.76
C PHE A 45 -5.23 6.31 -0.49
N ASN A 46 -5.84 6.74 0.62
CA ASN A 46 -5.73 6.07 1.90
C ASN A 46 -6.56 4.78 1.94
N LEU A 47 -5.88 3.66 2.19
CA LEU A 47 -6.47 2.38 2.58
C LEU A 47 -5.91 1.88 3.93
N GLN A 48 -5.32 2.77 4.71
CA GLN A 48 -4.87 2.45 6.05
C GLN A 48 -6.02 2.55 7.03
N TYR A 49 -6.41 1.41 7.63
CA TYR A 49 -7.36 1.36 8.74
C TYR A 49 -6.67 1.66 10.08
N GLY A 50 -7.47 1.91 11.13
CA GLY A 50 -6.99 2.21 12.46
C GLY A 50 -6.73 3.70 12.70
N ASP A 51 -6.24 4.03 13.88
CA ASP A 51 -6.00 5.41 14.29
C ASP A 51 -4.67 5.94 13.73
N VAL A 52 -4.75 6.64 12.61
CA VAL A 52 -3.62 7.24 11.89
C VAL A 52 -3.91 8.69 11.46
N LEU A 53 -4.94 9.30 12.05
CA LEU A 53 -5.42 10.60 11.63
C LEU A 53 -4.35 11.70 11.80
N ASP A 54 -3.66 11.71 12.92
CA ASP A 54 -2.61 12.71 13.19
C ASP A 54 -1.43 12.56 12.22
N GLU A 55 -1.06 11.33 11.90
CA GLU A 55 0.00 11.07 10.92
C GLU A 55 -0.39 11.56 9.52
N ILE A 56 -1.63 11.31 9.09
CA ILE A 56 -2.16 11.78 7.81
C ILE A 56 -2.19 13.30 7.77
N ASN A 57 -2.67 13.96 8.82
CA ASN A 57 -2.75 15.41 8.91
C ASN A 57 -1.36 16.06 8.81
N ASN A 58 -0.39 15.51 9.54
CA ASN A 58 0.99 15.99 9.52
C ASN A 58 1.63 15.79 8.14
N PHE A 59 1.36 14.69 7.47
CA PHE A 59 1.85 14.38 6.13
C PHE A 59 1.25 15.32 5.07
N ASN A 60 -0.06 15.49 5.06
CA ASN A 60 -0.77 16.37 4.12
C ASN A 60 -0.37 17.84 4.28
N GLY A 61 0.00 18.26 5.48
CA GLY A 61 0.55 19.61 5.76
C GLY A 61 1.86 19.90 5.02
N LYS A 62 2.57 18.88 4.51
CA LYS A 62 3.84 18.99 3.78
C LYS A 62 3.71 19.07 2.24
N LYS A 63 2.59 19.51 1.69
CA LYS A 63 2.27 19.59 0.24
C LYS A 63 1.94 18.24 -0.44
N ASN A 64 2.01 17.14 0.26
CA ASN A 64 1.56 15.84 -0.26
C ASN A 64 0.07 15.68 0.03
N LYS A 65 -0.69 15.16 -0.92
CA LYS A 65 -2.13 14.98 -0.73
C LYS A 65 -2.50 13.50 -0.80
N LEU A 66 -2.70 12.92 0.37
CA LEU A 66 -3.33 11.61 0.51
C LEU A 66 -4.85 11.79 0.48
N LEU A 67 -5.49 11.19 -0.51
CA LEU A 67 -6.94 11.28 -0.71
C LEU A 67 -7.65 10.25 0.17
N LYS A 68 -8.82 10.64 0.69
CA LYS A 68 -9.71 9.77 1.44
C LYS A 68 -11.01 9.56 0.65
N ILE A 69 -11.56 8.36 0.71
CA ILE A 69 -12.92 8.09 0.26
C ILE A 69 -13.85 8.34 1.44
N GLU A 70 -14.69 9.34 1.31
CA GLU A 70 -15.73 9.64 2.29
C GLU A 70 -16.74 8.47 2.34
N ASP A 71 -17.30 8.22 3.51
CA ASP A 71 -18.28 7.17 3.78
C ASP A 71 -17.80 5.73 3.55
N LEU A 72 -16.48 5.50 3.56
CA LEU A 72 -15.89 4.15 3.55
C LEU A 72 -15.25 3.86 4.90
N ASP A 73 -15.84 2.95 5.65
CA ASP A 73 -15.25 2.40 6.88
C ASP A 73 -14.21 1.35 6.51
N LEU A 74 -12.94 1.74 6.58
CA LEU A 74 -11.80 0.86 6.25
C LEU A 74 -11.62 -0.32 7.23
N TYR A 75 -12.33 -0.31 8.36
CA TYR A 75 -12.23 -1.33 9.40
C TYR A 75 -13.37 -2.36 9.34
N ASN A 76 -14.62 -1.89 9.14
CA ASN A 76 -15.81 -2.74 9.22
C ASN A 76 -16.48 -2.99 7.87
N ASP A 77 -16.35 -2.09 6.88
CA ASP A 77 -16.96 -2.25 5.55
C ASP A 77 -16.04 -3.03 4.61
N PHE A 78 -15.95 -4.34 4.84
CA PHE A 78 -15.10 -5.24 4.07
C PHE A 78 -15.46 -5.28 2.58
N GLU A 79 -16.74 -5.25 2.25
CA GLU A 79 -17.22 -5.24 0.85
C GLU A 79 -16.90 -3.92 0.17
N GLY A 80 -17.09 -2.80 0.85
CA GLY A 80 -16.71 -1.48 0.35
C GLY A 80 -15.21 -1.36 0.10
N VAL A 81 -14.37 -1.87 1.02
CA VAL A 81 -12.92 -1.93 0.84
C VAL A 81 -12.55 -2.79 -0.36
N ALA A 82 -13.18 -3.96 -0.53
CA ALA A 82 -12.95 -4.85 -1.67
C ALA A 82 -13.33 -4.17 -3.00
N ALA A 83 -14.49 -3.53 -3.04
CA ALA A 83 -14.95 -2.77 -4.22
C ALA A 83 -14.01 -1.60 -4.54
N PHE A 84 -13.50 -0.92 -3.51
CA PHE A 84 -12.56 0.17 -3.70
C PHE A 84 -11.21 -0.34 -4.22
N LEU A 85 -10.66 -1.41 -3.64
CA LEU A 85 -9.43 -2.06 -4.14
C LEU A 85 -9.55 -2.44 -5.62
N LYS A 86 -10.68 -3.02 -6.03
CA LYS A 86 -10.95 -3.39 -7.45
C LYS A 86 -11.00 -2.20 -8.39
N SER A 87 -11.22 -0.99 -7.89
CA SER A 87 -11.28 0.23 -8.67
C SER A 87 -9.94 0.97 -8.79
N LEU A 88 -8.90 0.46 -8.12
CA LEU A 88 -7.54 0.99 -8.20
C LEU A 88 -6.76 0.35 -9.35
N ASP A 89 -5.81 1.11 -9.88
CA ASP A 89 -4.84 0.60 -10.86
C ASP A 89 -3.69 -0.15 -10.16
N MET A 90 -3.36 0.24 -8.92
CA MET A 90 -2.30 -0.37 -8.12
C MET A 90 -2.55 -0.17 -6.62
N PHE A 91 -2.12 -1.15 -5.82
CA PHE A 91 -2.05 -1.04 -4.37
C PHE A 91 -0.61 -1.21 -3.88
N VAL A 92 -0.08 -0.25 -3.11
CA VAL A 92 1.26 -0.32 -2.52
C VAL A 92 1.11 -0.45 -1.00
N THR A 93 1.62 -1.53 -0.43
CA THR A 93 1.31 -1.87 0.95
C THR A 93 2.43 -2.65 1.65
N ILE A 94 2.22 -2.89 2.92
CA ILE A 94 2.99 -3.81 3.75
C ILE A 94 2.21 -5.12 4.00
N SER A 95 2.80 -6.04 4.76
CA SER A 95 2.13 -7.29 5.20
C SER A 95 1.01 -7.03 6.19
N ASN A 96 -0.22 -6.87 5.71
CA ASN A 96 -1.45 -6.72 6.48
C ASN A 96 -2.64 -7.46 5.84
N SER A 97 -3.82 -7.42 6.48
CA SER A 97 -5.04 -8.07 5.96
C SER A 97 -5.49 -7.53 4.61
N THR A 98 -5.36 -6.22 4.39
CA THR A 98 -5.74 -5.57 3.13
C THR A 98 -4.89 -6.05 1.95
N ALA A 99 -3.60 -6.40 2.20
CA ALA A 99 -2.73 -7.00 1.19
C ALA A 99 -3.25 -8.38 0.72
N HIS A 100 -3.73 -9.21 1.65
CA HIS A 100 -4.33 -10.50 1.31
C HIS A 100 -5.64 -10.33 0.54
N LEU A 101 -6.47 -9.37 0.95
CA LEU A 101 -7.70 -9.05 0.24
C LEU A 101 -7.40 -8.59 -1.20
N ALA A 102 -6.46 -7.67 -1.38
CA ALA A 102 -6.04 -7.19 -2.71
C ALA A 102 -5.52 -8.34 -3.58
N GLY A 103 -4.67 -9.22 -3.01
CA GLY A 103 -4.15 -10.40 -3.69
C GLY A 103 -5.24 -11.37 -4.13
N SER A 104 -6.22 -11.66 -3.28
CA SER A 104 -7.35 -12.54 -3.59
C SER A 104 -8.29 -11.97 -4.67
N LEU A 105 -8.39 -10.66 -4.74
CA LEU A 105 -9.18 -9.94 -5.75
C LEU A 105 -8.45 -9.76 -7.10
N GLY A 106 -7.18 -10.16 -7.20
CA GLY A 106 -6.39 -9.99 -8.41
C GLY A 106 -5.94 -8.54 -8.66
N VAL A 107 -5.91 -7.69 -7.62
CA VAL A 107 -5.46 -6.30 -7.73
C VAL A 107 -3.94 -6.27 -7.82
N LYS A 108 -3.40 -5.54 -8.80
CA LYS A 108 -1.96 -5.32 -8.94
C LYS A 108 -1.41 -4.70 -7.65
N THR A 109 -0.59 -5.44 -6.93
CA THR A 109 -0.14 -5.06 -5.59
C THR A 109 1.37 -5.14 -5.47
N ILE A 110 1.97 -4.07 -4.97
CA ILE A 110 3.37 -4.04 -4.56
C ILE A 110 3.40 -4.15 -3.05
N LEU A 111 3.96 -5.23 -2.55
CA LEU A 111 4.06 -5.49 -1.13
C LEU A 111 5.50 -5.31 -0.64
N ILE A 112 5.67 -4.35 0.25
CA ILE A 112 6.92 -4.14 0.97
C ILE A 112 6.98 -5.19 2.08
N LYS A 113 7.75 -6.23 1.88
CA LYS A 113 7.84 -7.32 2.85
C LYS A 113 8.65 -6.93 4.07
N PRO A 114 8.24 -7.39 5.26
CA PRO A 114 9.02 -7.17 6.48
C PRO A 114 10.34 -7.92 6.41
N ASP A 115 11.30 -7.46 7.22
CA ASP A 115 12.54 -8.18 7.46
C ASP A 115 12.35 -9.27 8.53
N ASN A 116 13.08 -10.37 8.40
CA ASN A 116 13.27 -11.40 9.42
C ASN A 116 11.97 -12.11 9.91
N TYR A 117 11.70 -12.04 11.22
CA TYR A 117 10.68 -12.84 11.92
C TYR A 117 9.22 -12.55 11.53
N ALA A 118 8.95 -11.39 10.98
CA ALA A 118 7.60 -11.04 10.52
C ALA A 118 7.34 -11.47 9.07
N LEU A 119 8.29 -12.14 8.43
CA LEU A 119 8.13 -12.73 7.11
C LEU A 119 7.45 -14.10 7.25
N PHE A 120 6.15 -14.11 7.03
CA PHE A 120 5.37 -15.34 7.04
C PHE A 120 5.52 -16.13 5.74
N HIS A 121 5.24 -17.45 5.79
CA HIS A 121 5.38 -18.37 4.65
C HIS A 121 4.61 -17.94 3.40
N TYR A 122 3.51 -17.23 3.53
CA TYR A 122 2.73 -16.73 2.39
C TYR A 122 3.41 -15.59 1.63
N TRP A 123 4.43 -14.95 2.20
CA TRP A 123 5.29 -13.99 1.52
C TRP A 123 6.67 -14.57 1.14
N ASN A 124 6.81 -15.89 1.17
CA ASN A 124 7.98 -16.54 0.62
C ASN A 124 8.08 -16.25 -0.88
N GLN A 125 9.21 -15.67 -1.26
CA GLN A 125 9.40 -15.23 -2.63
C GLN A 125 10.26 -16.19 -3.43
N LYS A 126 9.84 -16.37 -4.68
CA LYS A 126 10.71 -16.84 -5.75
C LYS A 126 10.61 -15.82 -6.88
N ASN A 127 11.73 -15.20 -7.25
CA ASN A 127 11.75 -14.15 -8.28
C ASN A 127 10.80 -12.96 -7.96
N ASN A 128 10.83 -12.44 -6.75
CA ASN A 128 9.97 -11.35 -6.26
C ASN A 128 8.45 -11.61 -6.31
N LYS A 129 8.04 -12.87 -6.38
CA LYS A 129 6.63 -13.27 -6.41
C LYS A 129 6.28 -14.17 -5.24
N THR A 130 5.05 -14.06 -4.77
CA THR A 130 4.47 -15.00 -3.82
C THR A 130 3.79 -16.15 -4.54
N PRO A 131 3.83 -17.40 -4.02
CA PRO A 131 3.12 -18.51 -4.62
C PRO A 131 1.59 -18.41 -4.49
N TRP A 132 1.09 -17.51 -3.63
CA TRP A 132 -0.34 -17.38 -3.32
C TRP A 132 -1.09 -16.44 -4.26
N TYR A 133 -0.41 -15.37 -4.75
CA TYR A 133 -1.08 -14.31 -5.51
C TYR A 133 -0.23 -13.87 -6.69
N ASN A 134 -0.66 -14.19 -7.89
CA ASN A 134 0.07 -13.85 -9.13
C ASN A 134 0.16 -12.34 -9.38
N CYS A 135 -0.76 -11.56 -8.80
CA CYS A 135 -0.85 -10.12 -8.92
C CYS A 135 -0.02 -9.35 -7.85
N VAL A 136 0.60 -10.05 -6.90
CA VAL A 136 1.39 -9.46 -5.83
C VAL A 136 2.87 -9.60 -6.14
N GLU A 137 3.57 -8.47 -6.22
CA GLU A 137 5.02 -8.39 -6.35
C GLU A 137 5.64 -7.93 -5.04
N LEU A 138 6.73 -8.59 -4.64
CA LEU A 138 7.36 -8.40 -3.34
C LEU A 138 8.63 -7.58 -3.49
N ILE A 139 8.78 -6.55 -2.66
CA ILE A 139 10.01 -5.76 -2.56
C ILE A 139 10.54 -5.77 -1.13
N ASP A 140 11.86 -5.80 -1.00
CA ASP A 140 12.51 -5.80 0.31
C ASP A 140 12.41 -4.44 0.99
N ARG A 141 12.01 -4.39 2.24
CA ARG A 141 12.00 -3.19 3.08
C ARG A 141 13.35 -2.48 3.08
N LYS A 142 14.44 -3.25 3.19
CA LYS A 142 15.81 -2.71 3.17
C LYS A 142 16.15 -1.95 1.90
N THR A 143 15.59 -2.37 0.78
CA THR A 143 15.80 -1.74 -0.52
C THR A 143 15.21 -0.34 -0.54
N ILE A 144 14.06 -0.14 0.11
CA ILE A 144 13.36 1.15 0.17
C ILE A 144 14.03 2.09 1.17
N LEU A 145 14.27 1.62 2.40
CA LEU A 145 14.81 2.44 3.48
C LEU A 145 16.27 2.85 3.28
N LYS A 146 17.07 2.04 2.60
CA LYS A 146 18.48 2.34 2.33
C LYS A 146 18.73 3.20 1.09
N GLY A 147 17.67 3.61 0.38
CA GLY A 147 17.78 4.45 -0.81
C GLY A 147 18.46 3.78 -2.01
N SER A 148 18.68 2.47 -1.96
CA SER A 148 19.34 1.72 -3.04
C SER A 148 18.42 1.44 -4.23
N THR A 149 17.11 1.43 -4.00
CA THR A 149 16.09 1.46 -5.07
C THR A 149 15.10 2.54 -4.71
N ASN A 150 15.08 3.60 -5.51
CA ASN A 150 14.08 4.64 -5.36
C ASN A 150 12.72 4.02 -5.70
N LEU A 151 11.82 3.94 -4.72
CA LEU A 151 10.47 3.40 -4.89
C LEU A 151 9.75 4.10 -6.06
N GLU A 152 10.02 5.38 -6.26
CA GLU A 152 9.51 6.14 -7.40
C GLU A 152 9.92 5.53 -8.74
N ASN A 153 11.22 5.22 -8.94
CA ASN A 153 11.72 4.65 -10.18
C ASN A 153 11.17 3.24 -10.42
N TYR A 154 11.08 2.45 -9.36
CA TYR A 154 10.47 1.12 -9.43
C TYR A 154 9.00 1.19 -9.87
N LEU A 155 8.21 2.06 -9.24
CA LEU A 155 6.80 2.22 -9.60
C LEU A 155 6.61 2.85 -10.98
N LYS A 156 7.48 3.79 -11.40
CA LYS A 156 7.45 4.36 -12.76
C LYS A 156 7.61 3.31 -13.86
N SER A 157 8.38 2.26 -13.62
CA SER A 157 8.53 1.17 -14.59
C SER A 157 7.29 0.29 -14.74
N MET A 158 6.29 0.48 -13.87
CA MET A 158 5.07 -0.32 -13.80
C MET A 158 3.80 0.42 -14.26
N ILE A 159 3.88 1.74 -14.41
CA ILE A 159 2.82 2.63 -14.89
C ILE A 159 3.00 2.89 -16.39
#